data_5de7a3c5bdadf13aa544fdd092fb3d22
#
_entry.id   5de7a3c5bdadf13aa544fdd092fb3d22
#
_cell.length_a   1.000
_cell.length_b   1.000
_cell.length_c   1.000
_cell.angle_alpha   90.00
_cell.angle_beta   90.00
_cell.angle_gamma   90.00
#
_symmetry.space_group_name_H-M   'P 1'
#
loop_
_entity.id
_entity.type
_entity.pdbx_description
1 polymer ?
#
loop_
_entity_poly.entity_id
_entity_poly.type
_entity_poly.pdbx_seq_one_letter_code
_entity_poly.pdbx_strand_id
1 'polypeptide(L)'
;MNRLPLLLLGLALATWVGCAASRAQAIRATVLSIGDGDTIRVQQGGKRLTIRLACIDAPELAQAPDGANARRYLQSRLRLGSNVTLRPQTVDRFGRTVAEVIGEVNLNLALVEDGMAFAYRRYLSQCNAKEYLDAEFRASRSRFGVWRVSGGITRPWDFRRGRSSGRSAGAAGSIPGGRRYRCSEIGSFARAQELLRQGHTYLDGNGDGVACESLR
;
A
#
# COMPACT_ATOMS: atom_id res chain seq x y z
N MET A 1 12.85 77.30 29.57
CA MET A 1 11.64 76.71 28.99
C MET A 1 12.09 75.60 28.07
N ASN A 2 12.27 74.36 28.61
CA ASN A 2 12.74 73.19 27.87
C ASN A 2 11.57 72.28 27.56
N ARG A 3 11.28 72.09 26.27
CA ARG A 3 10.29 71.07 25.79
C ARG A 3 11.03 69.79 25.42
N LEU A 4 10.77 68.75 26.17
CA LEU A 4 11.20 67.37 25.83
C LEU A 4 10.27 66.81 24.74
N PRO A 5 10.79 66.09 23.70
CA PRO A 5 9.94 65.35 22.78
C PRO A 5 9.63 63.97 23.34
N LEU A 6 8.33 63.59 23.28
CA LEU A 6 7.78 62.28 23.63
C LEU A 6 8.10 61.29 22.50
N LEU A 7 8.97 60.30 22.77
CA LEU A 7 9.23 59.18 21.88
C LEU A 7 8.12 58.13 22.07
N LEU A 8 7.26 57.99 21.09
CA LEU A 8 6.27 56.88 20.99
C LEU A 8 6.98 55.60 20.52
N LEU A 9 7.17 54.70 21.45
CA LEU A 9 7.68 53.33 21.14
C LEU A 9 6.52 52.47 20.61
N GLY A 10 6.47 52.26 19.30
CA GLY A 10 5.49 51.41 18.66
C GLY A 10 5.84 49.90 18.89
N LEU A 11 5.04 49.22 19.71
CA LEU A 11 5.16 47.77 19.95
C LEU A 11 4.55 47.04 18.75
N ALA A 12 5.37 46.49 17.84
CA ALA A 12 4.92 45.61 16.75
C ALA A 12 4.64 44.23 17.31
N LEU A 13 3.36 43.91 17.47
CA LEU A 13 2.90 42.53 17.75
C LEU A 13 3.03 41.68 16.49
N ALA A 14 4.10 40.88 16.42
CA ALA A 14 4.25 39.83 15.41
C ALA A 14 3.29 38.67 15.72
N THR A 15 2.18 38.59 15.00
CA THR A 15 1.26 37.42 15.06
C THR A 15 1.89 36.26 14.33
N TRP A 16 2.39 35.27 15.07
CA TRP A 16 2.80 33.99 14.55
C TRP A 16 1.55 33.22 14.14
N VAL A 17 1.24 33.15 12.84
CA VAL A 17 0.26 32.22 12.29
C VAL A 17 0.93 30.87 12.27
N GLY A 18 0.76 30.10 13.34
CA GLY A 18 1.18 28.70 13.41
C GLY A 18 0.38 27.88 12.39
N CYS A 19 1.05 27.41 11.35
CA CYS A 19 0.50 26.42 10.43
C CYS A 19 0.32 25.11 11.21
N ALA A 20 -0.84 24.89 11.84
CA ALA A 20 -1.19 23.63 12.46
C ALA A 20 -1.36 22.60 11.34
N ALA A 21 -0.33 21.74 11.14
CA ALA A 21 -0.47 20.56 10.32
C ALA A 21 -1.66 19.75 10.88
N SER A 22 -2.74 19.63 10.11
CA SER A 22 -3.91 18.86 10.46
C SER A 22 -3.47 17.38 10.58
N ARG A 23 -3.14 16.96 11.79
CA ARG A 23 -2.98 15.52 12.09
C ARG A 23 -4.34 14.91 11.93
N ALA A 24 -4.47 13.97 10.99
CA ALA A 24 -5.68 13.18 10.83
C ALA A 24 -6.09 12.63 12.21
N GLN A 25 -7.28 13.00 12.67
CA GLN A 25 -7.74 12.66 14.01
C GLN A 25 -7.89 11.16 14.14
N ALA A 26 -7.26 10.57 15.16
CA ALA A 26 -7.40 9.17 15.47
C ALA A 26 -8.84 8.85 15.92
N ILE A 27 -9.46 7.85 15.31
CA ILE A 27 -10.85 7.48 15.51
C ILE A 27 -10.92 6.11 16.18
N ARG A 28 -11.66 6.00 17.30
CA ARG A 28 -11.93 4.70 17.93
C ARG A 28 -13.07 3.99 17.20
N ALA A 29 -12.91 2.69 16.98
CA ALA A 29 -13.91 1.84 16.36
C ALA A 29 -13.86 0.42 16.92
N THR A 30 -14.97 -0.32 16.83
CA THR A 30 -15.10 -1.71 17.28
C THR A 30 -15.07 -2.64 16.08
N VAL A 31 -14.27 -3.70 16.13
CA VAL A 31 -14.13 -4.68 15.03
C VAL A 31 -15.39 -5.54 14.93
N LEU A 32 -16.02 -5.56 13.75
CA LEU A 32 -17.21 -6.36 13.46
C LEU A 32 -16.89 -7.65 12.69
N SER A 33 -16.01 -7.56 11.70
CA SER A 33 -15.61 -8.73 10.90
C SER A 33 -14.31 -8.46 10.16
N ILE A 34 -13.66 -9.55 9.71
CA ILE A 34 -12.44 -9.54 8.91
C ILE A 34 -12.77 -10.16 7.56
N GLY A 35 -12.67 -9.37 6.49
CA GLY A 35 -13.00 -9.79 5.13
C GLY A 35 -11.92 -10.65 4.51
N ASP A 36 -10.73 -10.10 4.40
CA ASP A 36 -9.52 -10.69 3.82
C ASP A 36 -8.27 -10.25 4.60
N GLY A 37 -7.09 -10.33 3.98
CA GLY A 37 -5.81 -10.00 4.62
C GLY A 37 -5.59 -8.51 4.90
N ASP A 38 -6.41 -7.62 4.34
CA ASP A 38 -6.24 -6.17 4.48
C ASP A 38 -7.56 -5.37 4.46
N THR A 39 -8.68 -6.06 4.67
CA THR A 39 -10.01 -5.42 4.73
C THR A 39 -10.77 -5.90 5.96
N ILE A 40 -11.20 -4.96 6.80
CA ILE A 40 -12.03 -5.23 7.99
C ILE A 40 -13.30 -4.39 7.95
N ARG A 41 -14.32 -4.81 8.72
CA ARG A 41 -15.48 -3.99 9.01
C ARG A 41 -15.47 -3.61 10.46
N VAL A 42 -15.83 -2.36 10.73
CA VAL A 42 -15.87 -1.80 12.08
C VAL A 42 -17.15 -1.03 12.34
N GLN A 43 -17.48 -0.86 13.62
CA GLN A 43 -18.52 0.04 14.11
C GLN A 43 -17.87 1.30 14.65
N GLN A 44 -18.26 2.48 14.15
CA GLN A 44 -17.80 3.78 14.63
C GLN A 44 -19.00 4.70 14.83
N GLY A 45 -19.27 5.10 16.06
CA GLY A 45 -20.35 6.05 16.37
C GLY A 45 -21.71 5.71 15.74
N GLY A 46 -22.16 4.45 15.83
CA GLY A 46 -23.42 4.00 15.23
C GLY A 46 -23.33 3.63 13.74
N LYS A 47 -22.25 3.98 13.03
CA LYS A 47 -22.06 3.67 11.61
C LYS A 47 -21.16 2.45 11.40
N ARG A 48 -21.51 1.61 10.41
CA ARG A 48 -20.66 0.51 9.95
C ARG A 48 -19.79 1.00 8.82
N LEU A 49 -18.47 0.83 8.97
CA LEU A 49 -17.46 1.24 7.97
C LEU A 49 -16.71 0.01 7.49
N THR A 50 -16.38 0.00 6.21
CA THR A 50 -15.41 -0.93 5.66
C THR A 50 -14.05 -0.21 5.61
N ILE A 51 -13.05 -0.80 6.24
CA ILE A 51 -11.69 -0.26 6.32
C ILE A 51 -10.79 -1.08 5.41
N ARG A 52 -10.12 -0.41 4.49
CA ARG A 52 -9.00 -0.94 3.72
C ARG A 52 -7.71 -0.52 4.45
N LEU A 53 -6.90 -1.48 4.84
CA LEU A 53 -5.64 -1.20 5.51
C LEU A 53 -4.72 -0.40 4.57
N ALA A 54 -4.28 0.76 5.03
CA ALA A 54 -3.47 1.70 4.26
C ALA A 54 -2.05 1.18 4.01
N CYS A 55 -1.42 1.62 2.92
CA CYS A 55 0.00 1.46 2.61
C CYS A 55 0.47 0.01 2.38
N ILE A 56 -0.44 -0.95 2.42
CA ILE A 56 -0.16 -2.38 2.18
C ILE A 56 -1.11 -2.96 1.14
N ASP A 57 -0.73 -4.12 0.60
CA ASP A 57 -1.58 -4.94 -0.24
C ASP A 57 -1.35 -6.42 0.11
N ALA A 58 -2.37 -7.06 0.68
CA ALA A 58 -2.31 -8.47 1.04
C ALA A 58 -2.70 -9.35 -0.15
N PRO A 59 -2.22 -10.60 -0.21
CA PRO A 59 -2.66 -11.54 -1.23
C PRO A 59 -4.18 -11.70 -1.23
N GLU A 60 -4.74 -11.73 -2.44
CA GLU A 60 -6.16 -12.03 -2.64
C GLU A 60 -6.51 -13.41 -2.09
N LEU A 61 -7.72 -13.62 -1.61
CA LEU A 61 -8.16 -14.96 -1.15
C LEU A 61 -7.98 -16.05 -2.24
N ALA A 62 -8.04 -15.65 -3.50
CA ALA A 62 -7.80 -16.53 -4.64
C ALA A 62 -6.30 -16.81 -4.91
N GLN A 63 -5.39 -16.16 -4.21
CA GLN A 63 -3.96 -16.49 -4.21
C GLN A 63 -3.66 -17.49 -3.08
N ALA A 64 -4.24 -18.70 -3.19
CA ALA A 64 -4.04 -19.74 -2.19
C ALA A 64 -2.59 -20.24 -2.16
N PRO A 65 -2.02 -20.52 -0.96
CA PRO A 65 -2.65 -20.40 0.37
C PRO A 65 -2.50 -19.02 1.01
N ASP A 66 -1.81 -18.06 0.35
CA ASP A 66 -1.30 -16.83 0.95
C ASP A 66 -2.41 -15.88 1.39
N GLY A 67 -3.47 -15.70 0.58
CA GLY A 67 -4.61 -14.88 0.96
C GLY A 67 -5.33 -15.39 2.21
N ALA A 68 -5.49 -16.72 2.31
CA ALA A 68 -6.06 -17.33 3.51
C ALA A 68 -5.14 -17.18 4.73
N ASN A 69 -3.82 -17.26 4.53
CA ASN A 69 -2.82 -17.06 5.59
C ASN A 69 -2.85 -15.61 6.11
N ALA A 70 -2.86 -14.61 5.23
CA ALA A 70 -2.96 -13.21 5.59
C ALA A 70 -4.24 -12.91 6.38
N ARG A 71 -5.38 -13.46 5.93
CA ARG A 71 -6.65 -13.35 6.66
C ARG A 71 -6.58 -13.97 8.05
N ARG A 72 -6.05 -15.20 8.17
CA ARG A 72 -5.90 -15.87 9.48
C ARG A 72 -4.98 -15.11 10.41
N TYR A 73 -3.89 -14.57 9.88
CA TYR A 73 -2.98 -13.72 10.65
C TYR A 73 -3.73 -12.51 11.23
N LEU A 74 -4.50 -11.79 10.40
CA LEU A 74 -5.27 -10.65 10.86
C LEU A 74 -6.33 -11.07 11.91
N GLN A 75 -6.96 -12.22 11.72
CA GLN A 75 -7.91 -12.81 12.70
C GLN A 75 -7.24 -13.17 14.04
N SER A 76 -5.98 -13.58 14.04
CA SER A 76 -5.24 -13.87 15.28
C SER A 76 -4.85 -12.61 16.06
N ARG A 77 -4.71 -11.47 15.36
CA ARG A 77 -4.33 -10.18 15.94
C ARG A 77 -5.53 -9.32 16.33
N LEU A 78 -6.70 -9.56 15.73
CA LEU A 78 -7.93 -8.80 15.96
C LEU A 78 -9.06 -9.72 16.42
N ARG A 79 -9.52 -9.51 17.65
CA ARG A 79 -10.74 -10.17 18.16
C ARG A 79 -11.98 -9.40 17.70
N LEU A 80 -13.03 -10.11 17.29
CA LEU A 80 -14.32 -9.50 17.04
C LEU A 80 -14.83 -8.85 18.34
N GLY A 81 -15.40 -7.65 18.23
CA GLY A 81 -15.83 -6.85 19.39
C GLY A 81 -14.72 -6.06 20.08
N SER A 82 -13.42 -6.26 19.72
CA SER A 82 -12.34 -5.45 20.28
C SER A 82 -12.32 -4.05 19.70
N ASN A 83 -11.74 -3.12 20.45
CA ASN A 83 -11.55 -1.74 20.02
C ASN A 83 -10.21 -1.57 19.31
N VAL A 84 -10.23 -0.79 18.24
CA VAL A 84 -9.06 -0.35 17.49
C VAL A 84 -9.07 1.16 17.33
N THR A 85 -7.89 1.73 17.10
CA THR A 85 -7.74 3.12 16.70
C THR A 85 -7.48 3.18 15.21
N LEU A 86 -8.27 3.93 14.48
CA LEU A 86 -8.09 4.19 13.06
C LEU A 86 -7.34 5.50 12.88
N ARG A 87 -6.39 5.52 11.94
CA ARG A 87 -5.78 6.75 11.39
C ARG A 87 -6.20 6.87 9.93
N PRO A 88 -7.37 7.49 9.65
CA PRO A 88 -7.88 7.59 8.28
C PRO A 88 -6.96 8.46 7.42
N GLN A 89 -6.82 8.09 6.16
CA GLN A 89 -6.05 8.84 5.16
C GLN A 89 -6.96 9.37 4.05
N THR A 90 -7.86 8.52 3.53
CA THR A 90 -8.76 8.85 2.43
C THR A 90 -9.95 7.88 2.38
N VAL A 91 -10.85 8.11 1.44
CA VAL A 91 -11.89 7.16 1.04
C VAL A 91 -11.60 6.73 -0.40
N ASP A 92 -11.59 5.43 -0.65
CA ASP A 92 -11.32 4.92 -1.99
C ASP A 92 -12.55 4.97 -2.90
N ARG A 93 -12.36 4.67 -4.19
CA ARG A 93 -13.43 4.67 -5.20
C ARG A 93 -14.58 3.68 -4.93
N PHE A 94 -14.39 2.76 -3.99
CA PHE A 94 -15.41 1.78 -3.57
C PHE A 94 -16.12 2.18 -2.27
N GLY A 95 -15.85 3.39 -1.76
CA GLY A 95 -16.44 3.91 -0.53
C GLY A 95 -15.82 3.33 0.75
N ARG A 96 -14.67 2.63 0.66
CA ARG A 96 -13.98 2.13 1.85
C ARG A 96 -13.09 3.21 2.44
N THR A 97 -13.07 3.34 3.76
CA THR A 97 -12.10 4.19 4.44
C THR A 97 -10.73 3.52 4.41
N VAL A 98 -9.73 4.20 3.84
CA VAL A 98 -8.34 3.76 3.85
C VAL A 98 -7.69 4.29 5.12
N ALA A 99 -7.17 3.40 5.97
CA ALA A 99 -6.63 3.78 7.28
C ALA A 99 -5.49 2.87 7.75
N GLU A 100 -4.59 3.40 8.57
CA GLU A 100 -3.82 2.54 9.47
C GLU A 100 -4.72 2.10 10.62
N VAL A 101 -4.64 0.82 10.96
CA VAL A 101 -5.41 0.19 12.04
C VAL A 101 -4.44 -0.15 13.17
N ILE A 102 -4.65 0.50 14.31
CA ILE A 102 -3.81 0.36 15.49
C ILE A 102 -4.61 -0.42 16.56
N GLY A 103 -4.15 -1.63 16.84
CA GLY A 103 -4.54 -2.42 18.00
C GLY A 103 -3.51 -2.24 19.12
N GLU A 104 -2.91 -3.33 19.60
CA GLU A 104 -1.73 -3.27 20.44
C GLU A 104 -0.50 -2.74 19.68
N VAL A 105 -0.46 -2.99 18.38
CA VAL A 105 0.56 -2.51 17.45
C VAL A 105 -0.11 -1.94 16.18
N ASN A 106 0.68 -1.32 15.29
CA ASN A 106 0.23 -1.00 13.94
C ASN A 106 0.07 -2.30 13.12
N LEU A 107 -1.17 -2.72 12.90
CA LEU A 107 -1.48 -3.99 12.23
C LEU A 107 -1.09 -3.99 10.75
N ASN A 108 -1.13 -2.84 10.11
CA ASN A 108 -0.69 -2.69 8.73
C ASN A 108 0.81 -3.01 8.62
N LEU A 109 1.61 -2.44 9.52
CA LEU A 109 3.05 -2.69 9.57
C LEU A 109 3.36 -4.14 9.94
N ALA A 110 2.69 -4.68 10.96
CA ALA A 110 2.89 -6.07 11.41
C ALA A 110 2.61 -7.09 10.30
N LEU A 111 1.59 -6.86 9.46
CA LEU A 111 1.33 -7.70 8.28
C LEU A 111 2.50 -7.72 7.28
N VAL A 112 3.17 -6.59 7.09
CA VAL A 112 4.35 -6.52 6.21
C VAL A 112 5.55 -7.19 6.87
N GLU A 113 5.77 -6.95 8.15
CA GLU A 113 6.91 -7.47 8.93
C GLU A 113 6.90 -9.00 9.00
N ASP A 114 5.70 -9.61 9.15
CA ASP A 114 5.53 -11.05 9.18
C ASP A 114 5.30 -11.67 7.79
N GLY A 115 5.48 -10.88 6.73
CA GLY A 115 5.36 -11.34 5.34
C GLY A 115 3.95 -11.75 4.94
N MET A 116 2.91 -11.21 5.57
CA MET A 116 1.51 -11.49 5.24
C MET A 116 0.95 -10.51 4.20
N ALA A 117 1.66 -9.39 3.96
CA ALA A 117 1.32 -8.40 2.96
C ALA A 117 2.59 -7.79 2.35
N PHE A 118 2.43 -7.11 1.22
CA PHE A 118 3.45 -6.29 0.60
C PHE A 118 3.26 -4.82 0.98
N ALA A 119 4.37 -4.09 1.16
CA ALA A 119 4.34 -2.64 1.20
C ALA A 119 3.90 -2.11 -0.18
N TYR A 120 2.80 -1.35 -0.21
CA TYR A 120 2.24 -0.86 -1.47
C TYR A 120 2.84 0.50 -1.85
N ARG A 121 3.94 0.48 -2.62
CA ARG A 121 4.77 1.65 -2.96
C ARG A 121 3.95 2.85 -3.41
N ARG A 122 2.92 2.63 -4.24
CA ARG A 122 2.07 3.69 -4.79
C ARG A 122 1.43 4.60 -3.72
N TYR A 123 1.22 4.06 -2.52
CA TYR A 123 0.52 4.77 -1.43
C TYR A 123 1.36 4.95 -0.17
N LEU A 124 2.65 4.56 -0.20
CA LEU A 124 3.53 4.63 0.98
C LEU A 124 3.79 6.05 1.48
N SER A 125 3.67 7.07 0.62
CA SER A 125 3.88 8.47 1.02
C SER A 125 2.90 8.96 2.10
N GLN A 126 1.81 8.24 2.31
CA GLN A 126 0.82 8.56 3.34
C GLN A 126 1.09 7.85 4.68
N CYS A 127 2.12 7.01 4.74
CA CYS A 127 2.60 6.32 5.93
C CYS A 127 4.07 6.63 6.19
N ASN A 128 4.66 6.07 7.23
CA ASN A 128 6.11 6.08 7.39
C ASN A 128 6.76 5.11 6.38
N ALA A 129 6.98 5.58 5.16
CA ALA A 129 7.48 4.75 4.05
C ALA A 129 8.74 3.97 4.42
N LYS A 130 9.69 4.60 5.15
CA LYS A 130 10.93 3.94 5.57
C LYS A 130 10.65 2.72 6.44
N GLU A 131 9.76 2.85 7.41
CA GLU A 131 9.42 1.77 8.36
C GLU A 131 8.79 0.56 7.63
N TYR A 132 7.86 0.81 6.71
CA TYR A 132 7.24 -0.25 5.90
C TYR A 132 8.24 -0.94 4.95
N LEU A 133 9.15 -0.17 4.33
CA LEU A 133 10.17 -0.73 3.44
C LEU A 133 11.23 -1.53 4.22
N ASP A 134 11.64 -1.06 5.39
CA ASP A 134 12.56 -1.79 6.27
C ASP A 134 11.93 -3.10 6.79
N ALA A 135 10.63 -3.06 7.15
CA ALA A 135 9.87 -4.26 7.55
C ALA A 135 9.80 -5.28 6.41
N GLU A 136 9.44 -4.83 5.21
CA GLU A 136 9.39 -5.68 4.02
C GLU A 136 10.76 -6.26 3.67
N PHE A 137 11.83 -5.47 3.79
CA PHE A 137 13.19 -5.95 3.57
C PHE A 137 13.54 -7.07 4.56
N ARG A 138 13.24 -6.90 5.87
CA ARG A 138 13.47 -7.94 6.87
C ARG A 138 12.69 -9.22 6.57
N ALA A 139 11.38 -9.10 6.26
CA ALA A 139 10.53 -10.23 5.90
C ALA A 139 11.07 -10.98 4.66
N SER A 140 11.52 -10.25 3.65
CA SER A 140 12.07 -10.83 2.41
C SER A 140 13.40 -11.57 2.66
N ARG A 141 14.27 -11.01 3.49
CA ARG A 141 15.55 -11.65 3.89
C ARG A 141 15.32 -12.92 4.68
N SER A 142 14.31 -12.92 5.56
CA SER A 142 13.93 -14.07 6.38
C SER A 142 13.02 -15.07 5.65
N ARG A 143 12.62 -14.78 4.42
CA ARG A 143 11.71 -15.58 3.60
C ARG A 143 10.37 -15.87 4.28
N PHE A 144 9.84 -14.90 5.01
CA PHE A 144 8.56 -15.04 5.68
C PHE A 144 7.38 -14.93 4.71
N GLY A 145 6.36 -15.73 4.93
CA GLY A 145 5.08 -15.69 4.24
C GLY A 145 5.18 -15.57 2.71
N VAL A 146 4.74 -14.45 2.16
CA VAL A 146 4.76 -14.16 0.70
C VAL A 146 6.17 -14.14 0.10
N TRP A 147 7.22 -14.09 0.93
CA TRP A 147 8.63 -14.06 0.53
C TRP A 147 9.29 -15.44 0.55
N ARG A 148 8.56 -16.54 0.84
CA ARG A 148 9.11 -17.91 0.87
C ARG A 148 9.76 -18.34 -0.45
N VAL A 149 9.37 -17.71 -1.55
CA VAL A 149 10.01 -17.85 -2.87
C VAL A 149 10.86 -16.63 -3.17
N SER A 150 11.93 -16.82 -3.94
CA SER A 150 12.83 -15.72 -4.34
C SER A 150 12.04 -14.64 -5.09
N GLY A 151 12.20 -13.39 -4.69
CA GLY A 151 11.45 -12.25 -5.21
C GLY A 151 10.01 -12.12 -4.70
N GLY A 152 9.54 -13.05 -3.88
CA GLY A 152 8.16 -13.11 -3.38
C GLY A 152 7.17 -13.71 -4.38
N ILE A 153 5.96 -13.98 -3.93
CA ILE A 153 4.86 -14.45 -4.79
C ILE A 153 4.39 -13.32 -5.73
N THR A 154 3.53 -13.68 -6.71
CA THR A 154 2.87 -12.66 -7.56
C THR A 154 2.21 -11.60 -6.70
N ARG A 155 2.51 -10.34 -6.98
CA ARG A 155 1.94 -9.21 -6.24
C ARG A 155 0.42 -9.18 -6.38
N PRO A 156 -0.34 -8.81 -5.34
CA PRO A 156 -1.81 -8.79 -5.41
C PRO A 156 -2.34 -7.88 -6.52
N TRP A 157 -1.71 -6.73 -6.74
CA TRP A 157 -2.09 -5.82 -7.82
C TRP A 157 -1.84 -6.39 -9.22
N ASP A 158 -0.80 -7.23 -9.41
CA ASP A 158 -0.53 -7.91 -10.67
C ASP A 158 -1.50 -9.08 -10.88
N PHE A 159 -1.78 -9.82 -9.82
CA PHE A 159 -2.77 -10.90 -9.84
C PHE A 159 -4.16 -10.39 -10.24
N ARG A 160 -4.60 -9.23 -9.71
CA ARG A 160 -5.86 -8.59 -10.11
C ARG A 160 -5.86 -8.17 -11.58
N ARG A 161 -4.75 -7.62 -12.08
CA ARG A 161 -4.60 -7.26 -13.50
C ARG A 161 -4.68 -8.50 -14.40
N GLY A 162 -3.99 -9.56 -14.06
CA GLY A 162 -4.03 -10.83 -14.81
C GLY A 162 -5.44 -11.42 -14.85
N ARG A 163 -6.20 -11.37 -13.75
CA ARG A 163 -7.60 -11.83 -13.73
C ARG A 163 -8.55 -10.95 -14.55
N SER A 164 -8.36 -9.64 -14.55
CA SER A 164 -9.17 -8.72 -15.38
C SER A 164 -8.90 -8.93 -16.86
N SER A 165 -7.65 -9.18 -17.24
CA SER A 165 -7.28 -9.55 -18.62
C SER A 165 -7.87 -10.90 -19.04
N GLY A 166 -7.94 -11.87 -18.13
CA GLY A 166 -8.54 -13.18 -18.38
C GLY A 166 -10.06 -13.18 -18.54
N ARG A 167 -10.76 -12.21 -17.95
CA ARG A 167 -12.21 -12.02 -18.19
C ARG A 167 -12.52 -11.37 -19.53
N SER A 168 -11.58 -10.62 -20.09
CA SER A 168 -11.67 -10.05 -21.43
C SER A 168 -11.15 -11.02 -22.51
N ALA A 169 -10.42 -12.06 -22.14
CA ALA A 169 -9.85 -13.07 -23.01
C ALA A 169 -10.85 -14.20 -23.40
N GLY A 170 -12.12 -13.84 -23.56
CA GLY A 170 -13.00 -14.50 -24.51
C GLY A 170 -12.65 -14.15 -25.97
N ALA A 171 -11.60 -13.35 -26.19
CA ALA A 171 -10.96 -13.14 -27.49
C ALA A 171 -9.45 -13.31 -27.29
N ALA A 172 -8.94 -14.48 -27.66
CA ALA A 172 -7.53 -14.78 -27.69
C ALA A 172 -6.76 -13.78 -28.57
N GLY A 173 -6.15 -12.77 -27.97
CA GLY A 173 -5.09 -12.02 -28.58
C GLY A 173 -3.83 -12.89 -28.56
N SER A 174 -3.54 -13.57 -29.64
CA SER A 174 -2.30 -14.30 -29.88
C SER A 174 -1.12 -13.36 -29.64
N ILE A 175 -0.17 -13.76 -28.75
CA ILE A 175 1.12 -13.07 -28.63
C ILE A 175 1.80 -13.20 -29.98
N PRO A 176 2.14 -12.12 -30.70
CA PRO A 176 2.89 -12.24 -31.94
C PRO A 176 4.23 -12.94 -31.63
N GLY A 177 4.39 -14.17 -32.11
CA GLY A 177 5.65 -14.89 -32.02
C GLY A 177 5.82 -15.93 -30.92
N GLY A 178 4.84 -16.22 -30.07
CA GLY A 178 4.82 -17.42 -29.19
C GLY A 178 5.91 -17.53 -28.10
N ARG A 179 6.96 -16.68 -28.11
CA ARG A 179 8.10 -16.75 -27.18
C ARG A 179 7.98 -15.70 -26.08
N ARG A 180 8.08 -16.13 -24.83
CA ARG A 180 8.27 -15.21 -23.69
C ARG A 180 9.75 -14.99 -23.45
N TYR A 181 10.17 -13.75 -23.39
CA TYR A 181 11.53 -13.34 -23.11
C TYR A 181 11.73 -13.02 -21.62
N ARG A 182 12.94 -13.26 -21.10
CA ARG A 182 13.39 -12.78 -19.79
C ARG A 182 14.38 -11.64 -20.00
N CYS A 183 14.43 -10.68 -19.08
CA CYS A 183 15.36 -9.55 -19.18
C CYS A 183 16.82 -10.01 -19.37
N SER A 184 17.22 -11.11 -18.71
CA SER A 184 18.55 -11.74 -18.85
C SER A 184 18.83 -12.32 -20.24
N GLU A 185 17.79 -12.57 -21.06
CA GLU A 185 17.91 -13.17 -22.40
C GLU A 185 17.88 -12.11 -23.51
N ILE A 186 17.49 -10.86 -23.18
CA ILE A 186 17.26 -9.80 -24.17
C ILE A 186 18.55 -9.10 -24.60
N GLY A 187 19.55 -9.09 -23.73
CA GLY A 187 20.91 -8.61 -24.03
C GLY A 187 21.07 -7.10 -24.16
N SER A 188 20.00 -6.29 -24.36
CA SER A 188 20.11 -4.84 -24.37
C SER A 188 18.81 -4.15 -23.99
N PHE A 189 18.94 -2.98 -23.36
CA PHE A 189 17.81 -2.11 -22.97
C PHE A 189 16.96 -1.69 -24.19
N ALA A 190 17.61 -1.30 -25.30
CA ALA A 190 16.91 -0.89 -26.53
C ALA A 190 16.01 -2.00 -27.08
N ARG A 191 16.49 -3.26 -27.06
CA ARG A 191 15.68 -4.42 -27.47
C ARG A 191 14.53 -4.69 -26.52
N ALA A 192 14.70 -4.50 -25.22
CA ALA A 192 13.63 -4.64 -24.23
C ALA A 192 12.52 -3.61 -24.48
N GLN A 193 12.86 -2.37 -24.76
CA GLN A 193 11.92 -1.31 -25.10
C GLN A 193 11.15 -1.61 -26.41
N GLU A 194 11.82 -2.16 -27.41
CA GLU A 194 11.17 -2.58 -28.65
C GLU A 194 10.16 -3.71 -28.42
N LEU A 195 10.52 -4.71 -27.63
CA LEU A 195 9.62 -5.80 -27.25
C LEU A 195 8.41 -5.27 -26.45
N LEU A 196 8.61 -4.28 -25.58
CA LEU A 196 7.51 -3.63 -24.86
C LEU A 196 6.51 -2.97 -25.85
N ARG A 197 7.02 -2.23 -26.84
CA ARG A 197 6.17 -1.65 -27.91
C ARG A 197 5.43 -2.71 -28.74
N GLN A 198 6.03 -3.89 -28.93
CA GLN A 198 5.42 -5.03 -29.60
C GLN A 198 4.38 -5.78 -28.77
N GLY A 199 4.08 -5.29 -27.54
CA GLY A 199 3.05 -5.84 -26.67
C GLY A 199 3.53 -6.82 -25.61
N HIS A 200 4.85 -6.98 -25.43
CA HIS A 200 5.43 -7.78 -24.35
C HIS A 200 5.44 -7.00 -23.01
N THR A 201 4.26 -6.53 -22.58
CA THR A 201 4.07 -5.65 -21.42
C THR A 201 4.56 -6.27 -20.09
N TYR A 202 4.73 -7.58 -20.03
CA TYR A 202 5.27 -8.29 -18.87
C TYR A 202 6.76 -8.00 -18.60
N LEU A 203 7.47 -7.37 -19.56
CA LEU A 203 8.86 -6.93 -19.40
C LEU A 203 8.99 -5.63 -18.60
N ASP A 204 7.88 -4.90 -18.45
CA ASP A 204 7.73 -3.72 -17.62
C ASP A 204 7.08 -4.13 -16.29
N GLY A 205 7.91 -4.45 -15.30
CA GLY A 205 7.46 -5.04 -14.03
C GLY A 205 6.70 -4.08 -13.11
N ASN A 206 6.93 -2.77 -13.25
CA ASN A 206 6.33 -1.73 -12.41
C ASN A 206 5.24 -0.92 -13.13
N GLY A 207 5.11 -1.07 -14.46
CA GLY A 207 4.10 -0.41 -15.29
C GLY A 207 4.38 1.07 -15.54
N ASP A 208 5.66 1.48 -15.49
CA ASP A 208 6.09 2.86 -15.72
C ASP A 208 6.44 3.17 -17.19
N GLY A 209 6.30 2.18 -18.09
CA GLY A 209 6.64 2.28 -19.50
C GLY A 209 8.08 1.93 -19.82
N VAL A 210 8.85 1.41 -18.84
CA VAL A 210 10.25 1.03 -19.00
C VAL A 210 10.42 -0.48 -18.82
N ALA A 211 10.79 -1.18 -19.89
CA ALA A 211 11.04 -2.61 -19.85
C ALA A 211 12.44 -2.91 -19.32
N CYS A 212 12.58 -3.93 -18.48
CA CYS A 212 13.87 -4.49 -18.06
C CYS A 212 14.85 -3.41 -17.56
N GLU A 213 14.48 -2.63 -16.55
CA GLU A 213 15.31 -1.55 -15.96
C GLU A 213 16.72 -2.01 -15.58
N SER A 214 16.89 -3.28 -15.24
CA SER A 214 18.22 -3.88 -14.92
C SER A 214 19.21 -3.92 -16.10
N LEU A 215 18.75 -3.60 -17.33
CA LEU A 215 19.58 -3.51 -18.54
C LEU A 215 19.95 -2.07 -18.90
N ARG A 216 19.59 -1.10 -18.06
CA ARG A 216 19.82 0.34 -18.28
C ARG A 216 21.20 0.80 -17.88
#